data_d2f537f0f0e548167c18bc3527bc0f82
#
_entry.id   d2f537f0f0e548167c18bc3527bc0f82
#
_cell.length_a   1.000
_cell.length_b   1.000
_cell.length_c   1.000
_cell.angle_alpha   90.00
_cell.angle_beta   90.00
_cell.angle_gamma   90.00
#
_symmetry.space_group_name_H-M   'P 1'
#
loop_
_entity.id
_entity.type
_entity.pdbx_description
1 polymer ?
#
loop_
_entity_poly.entity_id
_entity_poly.type
_entity_poly.pdbx_seq_one_letter_code
_entity_poly.pdbx_strand_id
1 'polypeptide(L)'
;MRKFSIASTLIFLFLTILVSTNAQSNSYLAEMKQWDGARIAALKDPNGWLNLEGLFWFKKGVNSFGSASTNDLVYDNAAFPKHLGDFIYEDGKVYWKDGITEKITINDGDLVLTNSGTLNLLTATEGKYTSRWKDFVWVVIQREDKVGVRFRNLKAKTLLEFKGIERFPVNAKWRIKAKVVPQNQNPLMIMNVLGQNTAQKHGGQLVFEIEGKTYRLDAIDEGGIRLFVTFADATSGKTTYGSGRFIELDKPDAEGFTYIDFNKAY
;
A
#
# COMPACT_ATOMS: atom_id res chain seq x y z
N MET A 1 48.47 45.77 22.45
CA MET A 1 48.25 44.54 21.72
C MET A 1 47.23 43.68 22.48
N ARG A 2 46.01 43.58 21.96
CA ARG A 2 44.93 42.78 22.60
C ARG A 2 45.12 41.33 22.22
N LYS A 3 45.38 40.46 23.21
CA LYS A 3 45.34 39.02 23.08
C LYS A 3 43.86 38.60 23.05
N PHE A 4 43.27 38.44 21.88
CA PHE A 4 41.96 37.75 21.75
C PHE A 4 42.18 36.28 22.05
N SER A 5 41.44 35.76 23.02
CA SER A 5 41.54 34.40 23.53
C SER A 5 40.96 33.40 22.51
N ILE A 6 41.79 32.47 22.07
CA ILE A 6 41.43 31.32 21.20
C ILE A 6 40.29 30.50 21.80
N ALA A 7 40.12 30.53 23.13
CA ALA A 7 39.04 29.80 23.86
C ALA A 7 37.63 30.26 23.48
N SER A 8 37.40 31.58 23.20
CA SER A 8 36.08 32.09 22.82
C SER A 8 35.60 31.60 21.46
N THR A 9 36.53 31.40 20.51
CA THR A 9 36.20 30.94 19.14
C THR A 9 35.81 29.45 19.10
N LEU A 10 36.44 28.62 19.94
CA LEU A 10 36.12 27.19 20.06
C LEU A 10 34.75 26.95 20.67
N ILE A 11 34.36 27.73 21.68
CA ILE A 11 33.03 27.58 22.33
C ILE A 11 31.91 27.98 21.35
N PHE A 12 32.10 29.01 20.51
CA PHE A 12 31.12 29.43 19.52
C PHE A 12 30.92 28.35 18.42
N LEU A 13 32.01 27.72 17.98
CA LEU A 13 31.96 26.64 16.99
C LEU A 13 31.24 25.39 17.53
N PHE A 14 31.45 25.05 18.81
CA PHE A 14 30.76 23.92 19.45
C PHE A 14 29.25 24.17 19.66
N LEU A 15 28.85 25.41 19.96
CA LEU A 15 27.45 25.78 20.12
C LEU A 15 26.70 25.73 18.78
N THR A 16 27.32 26.15 17.69
CA THR A 16 26.70 26.10 16.35
C THR A 16 26.50 24.67 15.85
N ILE A 17 27.41 23.75 16.15
CA ILE A 17 27.28 22.32 15.79
C ILE A 17 26.11 21.69 16.57
N LEU A 18 25.97 21.95 17.87
CA LEU A 18 24.89 21.44 18.69
C LEU A 18 23.50 21.96 18.28
N VAL A 19 23.41 23.23 17.90
CA VAL A 19 22.16 23.82 17.41
C VAL A 19 21.77 23.20 16.06
N SER A 20 22.72 22.97 15.17
CA SER A 20 22.46 22.37 13.86
C SER A 20 21.99 20.92 13.96
N THR A 21 22.59 20.13 14.85
CA THR A 21 22.17 18.72 15.04
C THR A 21 20.79 18.60 15.66
N ASN A 22 20.43 19.46 16.60
CA ASN A 22 19.09 19.48 17.17
C ASN A 22 18.02 19.95 16.18
N ALA A 23 18.32 20.94 15.35
CA ALA A 23 17.40 21.41 14.31
C ALA A 23 17.14 20.32 13.24
N GLN A 24 18.17 19.61 12.80
CA GLN A 24 18.05 18.51 11.85
C GLN A 24 17.29 17.31 12.44
N SER A 25 17.50 17.00 13.71
CA SER A 25 16.73 15.97 14.42
C SER A 25 15.25 16.34 14.51
N ASN A 26 14.93 17.60 14.83
CA ASN A 26 13.55 18.06 14.94
C ASN A 26 12.83 18.06 13.58
N SER A 27 13.51 18.44 12.49
CA SER A 27 12.95 18.42 11.14
C SER A 27 12.65 16.98 10.68
N TYR A 28 13.55 16.05 10.98
CA TYR A 28 13.33 14.63 10.67
C TYR A 28 12.17 14.02 11.46
N LEU A 29 12.05 14.33 12.75
CA LEU A 29 10.91 13.88 13.55
C LEU A 29 9.58 14.46 13.02
N ALA A 30 9.58 15.71 12.56
CA ALA A 30 8.41 16.32 11.93
C ALA A 30 8.04 15.62 10.61
N GLU A 31 9.04 15.30 9.76
CA GLU A 31 8.86 14.50 8.54
C GLU A 31 8.23 13.15 8.86
N MET A 32 8.74 12.44 9.85
CA MET A 32 8.24 11.13 10.25
C MET A 32 6.79 11.20 10.75
N LYS A 33 6.45 12.22 11.53
CA LYS A 33 5.08 12.45 11.99
C LYS A 33 4.12 12.73 10.82
N GLN A 34 4.56 13.52 9.85
CA GLN A 34 3.77 13.80 8.65
C GLN A 34 3.57 12.53 7.81
N TRP A 35 4.63 11.76 7.59
CA TRP A 35 4.57 10.49 6.87
C TRP A 35 3.63 9.49 7.56
N ASP A 36 3.71 9.35 8.88
CA ASP A 36 2.84 8.45 9.63
C ASP A 36 1.37 8.91 9.56
N GLY A 37 1.11 10.20 9.69
CA GLY A 37 -0.23 10.77 9.51
C GLY A 37 -0.80 10.50 8.11
N ALA A 38 0.00 10.67 7.05
CA ALA A 38 -0.40 10.36 5.69
C ALA A 38 -0.68 8.86 5.50
N ARG A 39 0.14 7.99 6.10
CA ARG A 39 -0.05 6.53 6.08
C ARG A 39 -1.37 6.13 6.76
N ILE A 40 -1.64 6.68 7.94
CA ILE A 40 -2.90 6.43 8.66
C ILE A 40 -4.09 6.92 7.85
N ALA A 41 -4.01 8.11 7.24
CA ALA A 41 -5.05 8.65 6.39
C ALA A 41 -5.32 7.73 5.18
N ALA A 42 -4.29 7.25 4.51
CA ALA A 42 -4.41 6.32 3.38
C ALA A 42 -5.03 4.97 3.79
N LEU A 43 -4.74 4.46 4.99
CA LEU A 43 -5.38 3.24 5.50
C LEU A 43 -6.87 3.42 5.77
N LYS A 44 -7.29 4.63 6.19
CA LYS A 44 -8.69 4.99 6.51
C LYS A 44 -9.47 5.48 5.30
N ASP A 45 -8.79 5.74 4.16
CA ASP A 45 -9.45 6.18 2.92
C ASP A 45 -10.58 5.21 2.52
N PRO A 46 -11.67 5.68 1.90
CA PRO A 46 -12.72 4.80 1.37
C PRO A 46 -12.21 3.68 0.46
N ASN A 47 -11.08 3.90 -0.22
CA ASN A 47 -10.38 2.89 -1.01
C ASN A 47 -9.24 2.21 -0.26
N GLY A 48 -9.05 2.52 1.03
CA GLY A 48 -7.98 2.02 1.86
C GLY A 48 -8.14 0.54 2.27
N TRP A 49 -7.25 0.10 3.16
CA TRP A 49 -7.19 -1.30 3.57
C TRP A 49 -8.08 -1.64 4.78
N LEU A 50 -8.40 -0.65 5.64
CA LEU A 50 -9.14 -0.92 6.88
C LEU A 50 -10.62 -1.22 6.66
N ASN A 51 -11.17 -0.89 5.51
CA ASN A 51 -12.54 -1.19 5.13
C ASN A 51 -12.65 -2.38 4.16
N LEU A 52 -11.53 -3.00 3.78
CA LEU A 52 -11.53 -4.16 2.90
C LEU A 52 -11.98 -5.40 3.67
N GLU A 53 -13.13 -5.96 3.29
CA GLU A 53 -13.74 -7.11 3.96
C GLU A 53 -13.91 -8.33 3.04
N GLY A 54 -13.67 -8.20 1.72
CA GLY A 54 -13.78 -9.32 0.81
C GLY A 54 -12.96 -9.19 -0.46
N LEU A 55 -12.48 -10.33 -0.91
CA LEU A 55 -11.91 -10.55 -2.23
C LEU A 55 -12.48 -11.87 -2.75
N PHE A 56 -13.37 -11.77 -3.73
CA PHE A 56 -14.08 -12.92 -4.28
C PHE A 56 -13.70 -13.10 -5.75
N TRP A 57 -13.31 -14.31 -6.13
CA TRP A 57 -12.93 -14.65 -7.50
C TRP A 57 -14.13 -15.23 -8.25
N PHE A 58 -14.35 -14.75 -9.49
CA PHE A 58 -15.44 -15.22 -10.33
C PHE A 58 -15.14 -16.57 -10.99
N LYS A 59 -16.19 -17.37 -11.10
CA LYS A 59 -16.27 -18.45 -12.07
C LYS A 59 -16.91 -17.93 -13.37
N LYS A 60 -16.62 -18.54 -14.50
CA LYS A 60 -17.32 -18.21 -15.76
C LYS A 60 -18.83 -18.43 -15.59
N GLY A 61 -19.62 -17.49 -16.09
CA GLY A 61 -21.06 -17.45 -15.98
C GLY A 61 -21.57 -16.62 -14.81
N VAL A 62 -22.69 -17.00 -14.25
CA VAL A 62 -23.35 -16.28 -13.14
C VAL A 62 -22.66 -16.58 -11.82
N ASN A 63 -22.42 -15.52 -11.02
CA ASN A 63 -21.88 -15.58 -9.67
C ASN A 63 -22.80 -14.78 -8.75
N SER A 64 -23.69 -15.47 -8.03
CA SER A 64 -24.61 -14.86 -7.09
C SER A 64 -23.89 -14.28 -5.88
N PHE A 65 -24.32 -13.09 -5.42
CA PHE A 65 -23.66 -12.37 -4.34
C PHE A 65 -24.66 -11.93 -3.26
N GLY A 66 -24.35 -12.27 -2.01
CA GLY A 66 -25.20 -11.93 -0.87
C GLY A 66 -24.71 -12.54 0.44
N SER A 67 -25.50 -12.38 1.52
CA SER A 67 -25.16 -12.93 2.84
C SER A 67 -25.66 -14.37 3.05
N ALA A 68 -26.59 -14.86 2.22
CA ALA A 68 -27.04 -16.24 2.35
C ALA A 68 -25.97 -17.22 1.85
N SER A 69 -25.80 -18.33 2.56
CA SER A 69 -24.84 -19.41 2.22
C SER A 69 -25.11 -20.10 0.88
N THR A 70 -26.27 -19.85 0.27
CA THR A 70 -26.65 -20.35 -1.04
C THR A 70 -26.07 -19.55 -2.21
N ASN A 71 -25.48 -18.37 -1.95
CA ASN A 71 -24.80 -17.60 -2.99
C ASN A 71 -23.43 -18.22 -3.33
N ASP A 72 -22.93 -17.97 -4.53
CA ASP A 72 -21.57 -18.32 -4.95
C ASP A 72 -20.52 -17.49 -4.20
N LEU A 73 -20.81 -16.21 -4.00
CA LEU A 73 -19.98 -15.23 -3.29
C LEU A 73 -20.71 -14.83 -2.02
N VAL A 74 -20.25 -15.33 -0.88
CA VAL A 74 -20.92 -15.12 0.41
C VAL A 74 -20.17 -14.07 1.22
N TYR A 75 -20.88 -12.99 1.57
CA TYR A 75 -20.44 -12.02 2.56
C TYR A 75 -21.32 -12.14 3.81
N ASP A 76 -20.85 -12.89 4.80
CA ASP A 76 -21.60 -13.21 6.03
C ASP A 76 -21.68 -11.96 6.94
N ASN A 77 -22.73 -11.16 6.70
CA ASN A 77 -23.03 -9.95 7.48
C ASN A 77 -24.55 -9.76 7.55
N ALA A 78 -25.09 -9.64 8.76
CA ALA A 78 -26.54 -9.50 8.99
C ALA A 78 -27.13 -8.20 8.39
N ALA A 79 -26.32 -7.15 8.19
CA ALA A 79 -26.73 -5.89 7.56
C ALA A 79 -26.71 -5.97 6.03
N PHE A 80 -26.22 -7.08 5.46
CA PHE A 80 -26.12 -7.26 4.02
C PHE A 80 -27.29 -8.10 3.49
N PRO A 81 -27.86 -7.82 2.28
CA PRO A 81 -28.95 -8.57 1.72
C PRO A 81 -28.63 -10.06 1.58
N LYS A 82 -29.62 -10.91 1.78
CA LYS A 82 -29.44 -12.36 1.55
C LYS A 82 -29.01 -12.66 0.12
N HIS A 83 -29.51 -11.90 -0.85
CA HIS A 83 -29.10 -11.89 -2.24
C HIS A 83 -29.14 -10.44 -2.74
N LEU A 84 -27.98 -9.83 -2.98
CA LEU A 84 -27.85 -8.46 -3.48
C LEU A 84 -28.02 -8.41 -4.99
N GLY A 85 -27.46 -9.40 -5.70
CA GLY A 85 -27.48 -9.50 -7.15
C GLY A 85 -26.47 -10.48 -7.68
N ASP A 86 -26.27 -10.46 -8.99
CA ASP A 86 -25.42 -11.40 -9.71
C ASP A 86 -24.33 -10.68 -10.49
N PHE A 87 -23.09 -11.14 -10.37
CA PHE A 87 -22.03 -10.82 -11.32
C PHE A 87 -22.09 -11.86 -12.47
N ILE A 88 -22.14 -11.39 -13.69
CA ILE A 88 -22.10 -12.21 -14.90
C ILE A 88 -20.72 -12.04 -15.54
N TYR A 89 -19.87 -13.08 -15.44
CA TYR A 89 -18.54 -13.07 -16.02
C TYR A 89 -18.47 -13.95 -17.27
N GLU A 90 -18.46 -13.33 -18.44
CA GLU A 90 -18.43 -14.00 -19.74
C GLU A 90 -17.53 -13.23 -20.71
N ASP A 91 -16.78 -13.95 -21.54
CA ASP A 91 -15.95 -13.43 -22.62
C ASP A 91 -15.04 -12.25 -22.22
N GLY A 92 -14.44 -12.39 -21.00
CA GLY A 92 -13.54 -11.37 -20.45
C GLY A 92 -14.25 -10.08 -20.01
N LYS A 93 -15.56 -10.11 -19.83
CA LYS A 93 -16.36 -8.98 -19.38
C LYS A 93 -17.14 -9.34 -18.13
N VAL A 94 -17.41 -8.35 -17.29
CA VAL A 94 -18.19 -8.51 -16.06
C VAL A 94 -19.35 -7.52 -16.08
N TYR A 95 -20.54 -8.06 -15.93
CA TYR A 95 -21.78 -7.28 -15.84
C TYR A 95 -22.43 -7.48 -14.49
N TRP A 96 -23.27 -6.54 -14.07
CA TRP A 96 -24.03 -6.63 -12.82
C TRP A 96 -25.52 -6.67 -13.11
N LYS A 97 -26.22 -7.58 -12.43
CA LYS A 97 -27.68 -7.68 -12.42
C LYS A 97 -28.18 -7.53 -10.99
N ASP A 98 -29.08 -6.56 -10.75
CA ASP A 98 -29.66 -6.32 -9.43
C ASP A 98 -30.56 -7.49 -9.02
N GLY A 99 -30.41 -7.97 -7.78
CA GLY A 99 -31.24 -9.00 -7.15
C GLY A 99 -32.25 -8.43 -6.15
N ILE A 100 -32.19 -7.11 -5.89
CA ILE A 100 -33.09 -6.39 -4.98
C ILE A 100 -33.75 -5.24 -5.72
N THR A 101 -34.82 -4.69 -5.14
CA THR A 101 -35.55 -3.52 -5.70
C THR A 101 -34.77 -2.20 -5.54
N GLU A 102 -33.93 -2.10 -4.48
CA GLU A 102 -33.03 -0.96 -4.30
C GLU A 102 -31.90 -1.06 -5.34
N LYS A 103 -31.74 0.00 -6.13
CA LYS A 103 -30.69 0.05 -7.16
C LYS A 103 -29.35 0.30 -6.51
N ILE A 104 -28.34 -0.38 -7.02
CA ILE A 104 -26.95 0.00 -6.78
C ILE A 104 -26.60 1.23 -7.62
N THR A 105 -25.66 2.03 -7.13
CA THR A 105 -25.05 3.10 -7.92
C THR A 105 -23.72 2.60 -8.49
N ILE A 106 -23.42 2.99 -9.73
CA ILE A 106 -22.13 2.75 -10.38
C ILE A 106 -21.55 4.11 -10.70
N ASN A 107 -20.36 4.41 -10.20
CA ASN A 107 -19.69 5.69 -10.38
C ASN A 107 -18.48 5.55 -11.31
N ASP A 108 -18.31 6.52 -12.21
CA ASP A 108 -17.07 6.78 -12.96
C ASP A 108 -16.55 8.15 -12.47
N GLY A 109 -15.65 8.16 -11.50
CA GLY A 109 -15.33 9.36 -10.72
C GLY A 109 -16.57 9.91 -10.02
N ASP A 110 -16.88 11.18 -10.27
CA ASP A 110 -18.06 11.87 -9.71
C ASP A 110 -19.36 11.59 -10.50
N LEU A 111 -19.26 10.96 -11.67
CA LEU A 111 -20.41 10.67 -12.51
C LEU A 111 -21.13 9.41 -12.03
N VAL A 112 -22.41 9.52 -11.74
CA VAL A 112 -23.28 8.39 -11.40
C VAL A 112 -23.88 7.81 -12.68
N LEU A 113 -23.60 6.54 -12.96
CA LEU A 113 -24.10 5.83 -14.13
C LEU A 113 -25.34 5.03 -13.77
N THR A 114 -26.27 4.93 -14.74
CA THR A 114 -27.41 4.02 -14.63
C THR A 114 -26.95 2.59 -14.93
N ASN A 115 -27.20 1.65 -14.02
CA ASN A 115 -26.99 0.24 -14.29
C ASN A 115 -28.04 -0.25 -15.31
N SER A 116 -27.57 -0.47 -16.54
CA SER A 116 -28.42 -1.04 -17.62
C SER A 116 -28.28 -2.57 -17.73
N GLY A 117 -27.44 -3.18 -16.91
CA GLY A 117 -27.04 -4.59 -17.04
C GLY A 117 -26.10 -4.87 -18.20
N THR A 118 -25.73 -3.86 -18.97
CA THR A 118 -24.86 -3.98 -20.16
C THR A 118 -23.51 -3.29 -20.01
N LEU A 119 -23.30 -2.55 -18.90
CA LEU A 119 -22.03 -1.89 -18.60
C LEU A 119 -20.99 -2.93 -18.17
N ASN A 120 -19.89 -3.04 -18.94
CA ASN A 120 -18.78 -3.88 -18.54
C ASN A 120 -18.00 -3.23 -17.39
N LEU A 121 -18.05 -3.84 -16.21
CA LEU A 121 -17.37 -3.36 -15.01
C LEU A 121 -15.88 -3.68 -14.97
N LEU A 122 -15.42 -4.64 -15.78
CA LEU A 122 -13.99 -4.94 -15.93
C LEU A 122 -13.38 -4.01 -16.98
N THR A 123 -12.45 -3.18 -16.56
CA THR A 123 -11.77 -2.20 -17.41
C THR A 123 -10.26 -2.31 -17.27
N ALA A 124 -9.50 -1.78 -18.23
CA ALA A 124 -8.04 -1.74 -18.18
C ALA A 124 -7.50 -0.93 -16.97
N THR A 125 -8.28 0.07 -16.54
CA THR A 125 -7.96 0.85 -15.32
C THR A 125 -8.75 0.29 -14.16
N GLU A 126 -8.08 -0.35 -13.21
CA GLU A 126 -8.71 -0.85 -11.98
C GLU A 126 -9.40 0.30 -11.23
N GLY A 127 -10.62 0.04 -10.77
CA GLY A 127 -11.38 1.02 -10.00
C GLY A 127 -12.00 2.14 -10.82
N LYS A 128 -11.92 2.12 -12.17
CA LYS A 128 -12.65 3.06 -13.01
C LYS A 128 -14.14 3.10 -12.64
N TYR A 129 -14.75 1.92 -12.53
CA TYR A 129 -16.13 1.82 -12.07
C TYR A 129 -16.18 1.35 -10.62
N THR A 130 -16.78 2.19 -9.77
CA THR A 130 -17.02 1.87 -8.37
C THR A 130 -18.51 1.66 -8.17
N SER A 131 -18.89 0.47 -7.74
CA SER A 131 -20.27 0.12 -7.42
C SER A 131 -20.53 0.29 -5.93
N ARG A 132 -21.74 0.76 -5.59
CA ARG A 132 -22.11 1.05 -4.20
C ARG A 132 -23.56 0.69 -3.90
N TRP A 133 -23.76 0.10 -2.71
CA TRP A 133 -25.04 -0.03 -2.04
C TRP A 133 -24.90 0.34 -0.57
N LYS A 134 -25.54 1.42 -0.14
CA LYS A 134 -25.41 1.99 1.23
C LYS A 134 -23.92 2.25 1.59
N ASP A 135 -23.43 1.60 2.66
CA ASP A 135 -22.05 1.70 3.13
C ASP A 135 -21.13 0.66 2.47
N PHE A 136 -21.65 -0.17 1.59
CA PHE A 136 -20.85 -1.19 0.89
C PHE A 136 -20.44 -0.72 -0.49
N VAL A 137 -19.15 -0.93 -0.79
CA VAL A 137 -18.52 -0.45 -2.03
C VAL A 137 -17.69 -1.59 -2.63
N TRP A 138 -17.73 -1.74 -3.94
CA TRP A 138 -16.91 -2.74 -4.60
C TRP A 138 -16.44 -2.30 -5.97
N VAL A 139 -15.31 -2.90 -6.37
CA VAL A 139 -14.69 -2.72 -7.69
C VAL A 139 -14.37 -4.08 -8.27
N VAL A 140 -14.56 -4.23 -9.58
CA VAL A 140 -14.10 -5.41 -10.31
C VAL A 140 -12.61 -5.25 -10.56
N ILE A 141 -11.86 -6.32 -10.30
CA ILE A 141 -10.40 -6.35 -10.46
C ILE A 141 -9.97 -7.54 -11.28
N GLN A 142 -8.80 -7.42 -11.89
CA GLN A 142 -8.10 -8.55 -12.51
C GLN A 142 -6.72 -8.70 -11.90
N ARG A 143 -6.30 -9.93 -11.63
CA ARG A 143 -4.95 -10.30 -11.21
C ARG A 143 -4.51 -11.49 -12.02
N GLU A 144 -3.55 -11.28 -12.91
CA GLU A 144 -3.10 -12.29 -13.87
C GLU A 144 -4.29 -12.86 -14.65
N ASP A 145 -4.54 -14.15 -14.49
CA ASP A 145 -5.64 -14.91 -15.12
C ASP A 145 -6.97 -14.86 -14.34
N LYS A 146 -6.97 -14.30 -13.12
CA LYS A 146 -8.15 -14.26 -12.25
C LYS A 146 -8.87 -12.92 -12.32
N VAL A 147 -10.19 -13.00 -12.46
CA VAL A 147 -11.08 -11.84 -12.38
C VAL A 147 -11.97 -12.01 -11.15
N GLY A 148 -12.22 -10.92 -10.44
CA GLY A 148 -13.00 -10.98 -9.21
C GLY A 148 -13.45 -9.61 -8.75
N VAL A 149 -13.98 -9.54 -7.54
CA VAL A 149 -14.47 -8.33 -6.92
C VAL A 149 -13.76 -8.07 -5.60
N ARG A 150 -13.26 -6.85 -5.44
CA ARG A 150 -12.76 -6.33 -4.17
C ARG A 150 -13.88 -5.57 -3.49
N PHE A 151 -14.24 -6.04 -2.30
CA PHE A 151 -15.42 -5.59 -1.57
C PHE A 151 -15.04 -4.90 -0.27
N ARG A 152 -15.68 -3.78 0.01
CA ARG A 152 -15.41 -2.92 1.17
C ARG A 152 -16.69 -2.58 1.91
N ASN A 153 -16.54 -2.41 3.22
CA ASN A 153 -17.57 -1.88 4.09
C ASN A 153 -17.04 -0.59 4.74
N LEU A 154 -17.60 0.54 4.39
CA LEU A 154 -17.17 1.85 4.91
C LEU A 154 -17.47 2.03 6.41
N LYS A 155 -18.16 1.06 7.02
CA LYS A 155 -18.38 0.92 8.46
C LYS A 155 -17.75 -0.36 9.03
N ALA A 156 -16.71 -0.87 8.38
CA ALA A 156 -15.98 -2.04 8.86
C ALA A 156 -15.50 -1.84 10.30
N LYS A 157 -15.62 -2.89 11.12
CA LYS A 157 -15.16 -2.87 12.52
C LYS A 157 -13.68 -2.51 12.61
N THR A 158 -12.86 -3.05 11.72
CA THR A 158 -11.42 -2.74 11.60
C THR A 158 -11.16 -1.25 11.39
N LEU A 159 -11.99 -0.55 10.59
CA LEU A 159 -11.89 0.90 10.39
C LEU A 159 -12.33 1.68 11.62
N LEU A 160 -13.47 1.30 12.23
CA LEU A 160 -14.06 2.02 13.37
C LEU A 160 -13.23 1.88 14.65
N GLU A 161 -12.62 0.71 14.87
CA GLU A 161 -11.84 0.41 16.06
C GLU A 161 -10.33 0.67 15.89
N PHE A 162 -9.91 1.16 14.72
CA PHE A 162 -8.49 1.40 14.44
C PHE A 162 -7.91 2.51 15.30
N LYS A 163 -6.95 2.17 16.16
CA LYS A 163 -6.31 3.07 17.13
C LYS A 163 -4.96 3.63 16.66
N GLY A 164 -4.51 3.28 15.46
CA GLY A 164 -3.20 3.66 14.93
C GLY A 164 -2.31 2.45 14.67
N ILE A 165 -1.08 2.73 14.28
CA ILE A 165 -0.07 1.71 14.00
C ILE A 165 0.96 1.75 15.13
N GLU A 166 1.17 0.61 15.81
CA GLU A 166 2.26 0.47 16.76
C GLU A 166 3.61 0.51 16.05
N ARG A 167 4.52 1.33 16.56
CA ARG A 167 5.85 1.55 15.97
C ARG A 167 6.92 1.58 17.02
N PHE A 168 8.11 1.18 16.66
CA PHE A 168 9.31 1.49 17.44
C PHE A 168 9.55 3.01 17.48
N PRO A 169 10.19 3.53 18.54
CA PRO A 169 10.61 4.92 18.57
C PRO A 169 11.45 5.29 17.36
N VAL A 170 11.13 6.43 16.75
CA VAL A 170 11.88 6.94 15.60
C VAL A 170 13.34 7.17 15.99
N ASN A 171 14.26 6.64 15.19
CA ASN A 171 15.69 6.83 15.40
C ASN A 171 16.37 7.06 14.05
N ALA A 172 17.01 8.22 13.91
CA ALA A 172 17.67 8.65 12.67
C ALA A 172 18.78 7.68 12.19
N LYS A 173 19.34 6.86 13.09
CA LYS A 173 20.32 5.82 12.69
C LYS A 173 19.76 4.78 11.71
N TRP A 174 18.42 4.65 11.66
CA TRP A 174 17.74 3.74 10.74
C TRP A 174 17.39 4.35 9.37
N ARG A 175 17.76 5.63 9.14
CA ARG A 175 17.80 6.25 7.82
C ARG A 175 19.20 6.11 7.24
N ILE A 176 19.41 5.12 6.40
CA ILE A 176 20.71 4.64 5.98
C ILE A 176 20.95 5.01 4.52
N LYS A 177 22.12 5.62 4.22
CA LYS A 177 22.53 5.86 2.84
C LYS A 177 22.88 4.55 2.17
N ALA A 178 22.30 4.27 1.02
CA ALA A 178 22.49 3.06 0.23
C ALA A 178 23.01 3.40 -1.16
N LYS A 179 23.97 2.62 -1.67
CA LYS A 179 24.36 2.66 -3.08
C LYS A 179 23.41 1.77 -3.86
N VAL A 180 22.85 2.29 -4.93
CA VAL A 180 22.06 1.51 -5.88
C VAL A 180 22.99 0.97 -6.96
N VAL A 181 23.19 -0.33 -6.98
CA VAL A 181 24.00 -1.02 -7.97
C VAL A 181 23.07 -1.54 -9.05
N PRO A 182 23.16 -1.04 -10.29
CA PRO A 182 22.37 -1.56 -11.39
C PRO A 182 22.55 -3.08 -11.51
N GLN A 183 21.47 -3.81 -11.69
CA GLN A 183 21.47 -5.23 -11.96
C GLN A 183 21.15 -5.47 -13.44
N ASN A 184 21.79 -6.48 -14.00
CA ASN A 184 21.51 -6.88 -15.37
C ASN A 184 20.03 -7.25 -15.49
N GLN A 185 19.41 -6.87 -16.59
CA GLN A 185 18.03 -6.82 -16.99
C GLN A 185 17.10 -8.03 -16.69
N ASN A 186 17.52 -8.96 -15.84
CA ASN A 186 16.66 -10.07 -15.43
C ASN A 186 15.57 -9.55 -14.50
N PRO A 187 14.29 -9.78 -14.80
CA PRO A 187 13.22 -9.40 -13.88
C PRO A 187 13.34 -10.15 -12.56
N LEU A 188 12.95 -9.49 -11.48
CA LEU A 188 12.77 -10.14 -10.20
C LEU A 188 11.52 -11.00 -10.24
N MET A 189 11.66 -12.30 -10.00
CA MET A 189 10.51 -13.21 -9.88
C MET A 189 10.01 -13.18 -8.44
N ILE A 190 8.86 -12.56 -8.21
CA ILE A 190 8.27 -12.41 -6.87
C ILE A 190 6.99 -13.23 -6.80
N MET A 191 6.93 -14.11 -5.80
CA MET A 191 5.72 -14.87 -5.52
C MET A 191 4.69 -13.97 -4.82
N ASN A 192 3.52 -13.83 -5.42
CA ASN A 192 2.41 -13.10 -4.84
C ASN A 192 1.65 -13.96 -3.80
N VAL A 193 0.70 -13.35 -3.09
CA VAL A 193 -0.11 -14.03 -2.05
C VAL A 193 -0.98 -15.18 -2.59
N LEU A 194 -1.13 -15.28 -3.90
CA LEU A 194 -1.86 -16.38 -4.57
C LEU A 194 -0.93 -17.54 -4.96
N GLY A 195 0.37 -17.46 -4.62
CA GLY A 195 1.37 -18.45 -5.00
C GLY A 195 1.85 -18.36 -6.46
N GLN A 196 1.51 -17.30 -7.17
CA GLN A 196 1.93 -17.07 -8.56
C GLN A 196 3.24 -16.27 -8.59
N ASN A 197 4.16 -16.66 -9.45
CA ASN A 197 5.39 -15.90 -9.69
C ASN A 197 5.13 -14.81 -10.72
N THR A 198 5.31 -13.56 -10.31
CA THR A 198 5.15 -12.38 -11.17
C THR A 198 6.50 -11.76 -11.44
N ALA A 199 6.79 -11.50 -12.72
CA ALA A 199 8.01 -10.81 -13.15
C ALA A 199 7.90 -9.32 -12.85
N GLN A 200 8.82 -8.79 -12.02
CA GLN A 200 8.89 -7.38 -11.66
C GLN A 200 10.15 -6.75 -12.26
N LYS A 201 10.04 -5.52 -12.74
CA LYS A 201 11.20 -4.78 -13.24
C LYS A 201 12.20 -4.54 -12.11
N HIS A 202 13.45 -4.96 -12.30
CA HIS A 202 14.52 -4.75 -11.33
C HIS A 202 14.91 -3.27 -11.28
N GLY A 203 14.81 -2.65 -10.09
CA GLY A 203 15.17 -1.27 -9.83
C GLY A 203 16.62 -1.06 -9.40
N GLY A 204 17.40 -2.13 -9.30
CA GLY A 204 18.77 -2.16 -8.79
C GLY A 204 18.88 -2.81 -7.41
N GLN A 205 20.08 -3.16 -7.01
CA GLN A 205 20.38 -3.70 -5.69
C GLN A 205 20.86 -2.58 -4.75
N LEU A 206 20.18 -2.38 -3.66
CA LEU A 206 20.59 -1.48 -2.57
C LEU A 206 21.72 -2.14 -1.78
N VAL A 207 22.86 -1.50 -1.70
CA VAL A 207 24.02 -1.94 -0.90
C VAL A 207 24.25 -0.91 0.19
N PHE A 208 24.20 -1.32 1.45
CA PHE A 208 24.33 -0.45 2.61
C PHE A 208 24.97 -1.18 3.79
N GLU A 209 25.38 -0.44 4.80
CA GLU A 209 26.04 -0.99 5.99
C GLU A 209 25.23 -0.68 7.25
N ILE A 210 25.15 -1.66 8.13
CA ILE A 210 24.65 -1.53 9.49
C ILE A 210 25.69 -2.15 10.43
N GLU A 211 26.20 -1.36 11.37
CA GLU A 211 27.15 -1.81 12.39
C GLU A 211 28.37 -2.56 11.79
N GLY A 212 28.90 -2.03 10.68
CA GLY A 212 30.07 -2.58 9.98
C GLY A 212 29.77 -3.84 9.15
N LYS A 213 28.51 -4.25 9.01
CA LYS A 213 28.11 -5.37 8.15
C LYS A 213 27.41 -4.84 6.89
N THR A 214 27.80 -5.35 5.75
CA THR A 214 27.18 -5.03 4.46
C THR A 214 25.92 -5.84 4.25
N TYR A 215 24.83 -5.16 3.89
CA TYR A 215 23.55 -5.74 3.55
C TYR A 215 23.17 -5.40 2.10
N ARG A 216 22.34 -6.24 1.52
CA ARG A 216 21.84 -6.11 0.14
C ARG A 216 20.34 -6.37 0.10
N LEU A 217 19.59 -5.49 -0.57
CA LEU A 217 18.17 -5.67 -0.84
C LEU A 217 17.89 -5.33 -2.29
N ASP A 218 17.11 -6.14 -2.95
CA ASP A 218 16.69 -5.86 -4.32
C ASP A 218 15.51 -4.89 -4.31
N ALA A 219 15.54 -3.91 -5.21
CA ALA A 219 14.49 -2.94 -5.39
C ALA A 219 13.68 -3.25 -6.67
N ILE A 220 12.38 -2.99 -6.62
CA ILE A 220 11.44 -3.09 -7.72
C ILE A 220 11.20 -1.70 -8.27
N ASP A 221 11.23 -1.53 -9.60
CA ASP A 221 10.82 -0.31 -10.30
C ASP A 221 9.42 -0.49 -10.89
N GLU A 222 8.41 -0.05 -10.19
CA GLU A 222 7.00 -0.09 -10.65
C GLU A 222 6.67 0.99 -11.69
N GLY A 223 7.69 1.69 -12.22
CA GLY A 223 7.54 2.73 -13.25
C GLY A 223 7.23 4.11 -12.70
N GLY A 224 6.99 4.26 -11.39
CA GLY A 224 6.74 5.54 -10.71
C GLY A 224 8.03 6.32 -10.39
N ILE A 225 7.90 7.33 -9.54
CA ILE A 225 9.02 8.17 -9.06
C ILE A 225 9.83 7.50 -7.92
N ARG A 226 9.33 6.41 -7.36
CA ARG A 226 9.93 5.67 -6.26
C ARG A 226 10.33 4.27 -6.66
N LEU A 227 11.19 3.68 -5.85
CA LEU A 227 11.49 2.25 -5.84
C LEU A 227 10.74 1.61 -4.69
N PHE A 228 10.33 0.37 -4.87
CA PHE A 228 9.66 -0.45 -3.87
C PHE A 228 10.60 -1.57 -3.41
N VAL A 229 10.70 -1.78 -2.10
CA VAL A 229 11.54 -2.83 -1.51
C VAL A 229 10.70 -3.69 -0.59
N THR A 230 10.78 -4.99 -0.77
CA THR A 230 10.23 -5.97 0.16
C THR A 230 11.37 -6.72 0.86
N PHE A 231 11.24 -6.93 2.16
CA PHE A 231 12.22 -7.66 2.96
C PHE A 231 11.54 -8.37 4.13
N ALA A 232 12.25 -9.30 4.74
CA ALA A 232 11.80 -9.95 5.97
C ALA A 232 12.76 -9.61 7.12
N ASP A 233 12.23 -9.52 8.32
CA ASP A 233 12.99 -9.36 9.56
C ASP A 233 12.50 -10.34 10.64
N ALA A 234 13.08 -10.27 11.84
CA ALA A 234 12.74 -11.17 12.93
C ALA A 234 11.28 -11.04 13.43
N THR A 235 10.56 -10.00 13.03
CA THR A 235 9.16 -9.75 13.38
C THR A 235 8.18 -10.34 12.37
N SER A 236 8.63 -10.62 11.14
CA SER A 236 7.79 -11.13 10.05
C SER A 236 7.14 -12.46 10.42
N GLY A 237 5.82 -12.55 10.29
CA GLY A 237 5.03 -13.72 10.66
C GLY A 237 4.84 -13.94 12.16
N LYS A 238 5.32 -13.03 13.03
CA LYS A 238 5.13 -13.08 14.49
C LYS A 238 4.30 -11.90 14.98
N THR A 239 4.83 -10.70 14.85
CA THR A 239 4.19 -9.44 15.27
C THR A 239 3.89 -8.52 14.11
N THR A 240 4.41 -8.83 12.91
CA THR A 240 4.14 -8.12 11.67
C THR A 240 3.67 -9.08 10.58
N TYR A 241 3.28 -8.54 9.44
CA TYR A 241 2.76 -9.31 8.31
C TYR A 241 3.71 -10.43 7.85
N GLY A 242 3.15 -11.63 7.63
CA GLY A 242 3.96 -12.82 7.33
C GLY A 242 4.67 -12.81 5.98
N SER A 243 4.10 -12.11 4.99
CA SER A 243 4.71 -12.01 3.65
C SER A 243 5.86 -10.98 3.57
N GLY A 244 6.18 -10.29 4.66
CA GLY A 244 7.33 -9.38 4.75
C GLY A 244 6.98 -7.98 5.21
N ARG A 245 7.98 -7.12 5.10
CA ARG A 245 7.94 -5.68 5.36
C ARG A 245 8.21 -4.94 4.07
N PHE A 246 7.69 -3.74 3.97
CA PHE A 246 7.73 -2.94 2.75
C PHE A 246 8.29 -1.55 3.02
N ILE A 247 9.09 -1.02 2.10
CA ILE A 247 9.59 0.36 2.13
C ILE A 247 9.53 0.92 0.71
N GLU A 248 8.99 2.13 0.59
CA GLU A 248 9.16 2.95 -0.60
C GLU A 248 10.30 3.93 -0.37
N LEU A 249 11.15 4.11 -1.37
CA LEU A 249 12.29 5.02 -1.32
C LEU A 249 12.44 5.76 -2.66
N ASP A 250 13.07 6.93 -2.61
CA ASP A 250 13.30 7.72 -3.81
C ASP A 250 14.30 7.02 -4.74
N LYS A 251 14.16 7.22 -6.07
CA LYS A 251 15.14 6.76 -7.04
C LYS A 251 16.52 7.37 -6.74
N PRO A 252 17.62 6.70 -7.12
CA PRO A 252 18.96 7.19 -6.81
C PRO A 252 19.24 8.55 -7.44
N ASP A 253 20.08 9.33 -6.77
CA ASP A 253 20.66 10.55 -7.29
C ASP A 253 21.63 10.28 -8.47
N ALA A 254 22.25 11.35 -9.02
CA ALA A 254 23.18 11.25 -10.13
C ALA A 254 24.44 10.43 -9.78
N GLU A 255 24.81 10.40 -8.52
CA GLU A 255 25.93 9.59 -8.00
C GLU A 255 25.52 8.13 -7.71
N GLY A 256 24.24 7.80 -7.86
CA GLY A 256 23.67 6.47 -7.66
C GLY A 256 23.43 6.13 -6.19
N PHE A 257 23.16 7.14 -5.34
CA PHE A 257 22.81 6.92 -3.93
C PHE A 257 21.33 7.26 -3.66
N THR A 258 20.79 6.60 -2.67
CA THR A 258 19.48 6.90 -2.08
C THR A 258 19.51 6.67 -0.59
N TYR A 259 18.39 6.91 0.10
CA TYR A 259 18.24 6.58 1.51
C TYR A 259 17.16 5.51 1.69
N ILE A 260 17.53 4.42 2.37
CA ILE A 260 16.58 3.46 2.89
C ILE A 260 16.25 3.83 4.34
N ASP A 261 14.99 4.12 4.62
CA ASP A 261 14.55 4.56 5.93
C ASP A 261 13.67 3.50 6.59
N PHE A 262 14.29 2.69 7.43
CA PHE A 262 13.58 1.61 8.13
C PHE A 262 12.55 2.11 9.14
N ASN A 263 12.59 3.41 9.55
CA ASN A 263 11.50 4.01 10.33
C ASN A 263 10.20 4.09 9.51
N LYS A 264 10.27 4.04 8.18
CA LYS A 264 9.13 4.04 7.25
C LYS A 264 8.71 2.61 6.83
N ALA A 265 9.28 1.57 7.42
CA ALA A 265 8.87 0.19 7.12
C ALA A 265 7.44 -0.09 7.60
N TYR A 266 6.63 -0.77 6.75
CA TYR A 266 5.23 -1.12 7.02
C TYR A 266 4.87 -2.54 6.56
#